data_6484d1eb4913bab501f59a26600653c1
#
_entry.id   6484d1eb4913bab501f59a26600653c1
#
_cell.length_a   1.000
_cell.length_b   1.000
_cell.length_c   1.000
_cell.angle_alpha   90.00
_cell.angle_beta   90.00
_cell.angle_gamma   90.00
#
_symmetry.space_group_name_H-M   'P 1'
#
loop_
_entity.id
_entity.type
_entity.pdbx_description
1 polymer ?
#
loop_
_entity_poly.entity_id
_entity_poly.type
_entity_poly.pdbx_seq_one_letter_code
_entity_poly.pdbx_strand_id
1 'polypeptide(L)'
;MQFISNNPEGLKDIARSIIESYPESRVFPIYGEMGAGKTTLTKELCNVLNVIDIVNSPTFAIINEYITDKNESVYHFDCYRLKNVNEFLDIGGCDYFFSGNYCFIEWPQIVEDYLPDDCVKIFIEVDDDTQVRTIKTE
;
A
#
# COMPACT_ATOMS: atom_id res chain seq x y z
N MET A 1 -1.95 12.57 9.68
CA MET A 1 -3.26 12.15 10.24
C MET A 1 -3.08 10.85 11.01
N GLN A 2 -3.96 10.59 11.94
CA GLN A 2 -3.91 9.37 12.74
C GLN A 2 -5.30 8.77 12.86
N PHE A 3 -5.41 7.47 12.69
CA PHE A 3 -6.65 6.70 12.78
C PHE A 3 -6.47 5.53 13.74
N ILE A 4 -7.53 5.16 14.42
CA ILE A 4 -7.53 4.02 15.34
C ILE A 4 -8.65 3.07 14.93
N SER A 5 -8.33 1.78 14.83
CA SER A 5 -9.29 0.73 14.50
C SER A 5 -9.30 -0.34 15.59
N ASN A 6 -10.48 -0.62 16.13
CA ASN A 6 -10.67 -1.66 17.15
C ASN A 6 -10.96 -3.03 16.53
N ASN A 7 -11.24 -3.09 15.23
CA ASN A 7 -11.54 -4.31 14.50
C ASN A 7 -11.16 -4.14 13.02
N PRO A 8 -11.03 -5.25 12.27
CA PRO A 8 -10.67 -5.17 10.85
C PRO A 8 -11.66 -4.39 9.99
N GLU A 9 -12.93 -4.33 10.36
CA GLU A 9 -13.95 -3.59 9.61
C GLU A 9 -13.71 -2.08 9.62
N GLY A 10 -13.09 -1.57 10.67
CA GLY A 10 -12.72 -0.16 10.77
C GLY A 10 -11.71 0.28 9.72
N LEU A 11 -10.93 -0.66 9.18
CA LEU A 11 -9.94 -0.34 8.13
C LEU A 11 -10.59 0.15 6.84
N LYS A 12 -11.80 -0.26 6.56
CA LYS A 12 -12.53 0.17 5.37
C LYS A 12 -12.77 1.68 5.37
N ASP A 13 -13.26 2.22 6.47
CA ASP A 13 -13.51 3.66 6.60
C ASP A 13 -12.20 4.44 6.62
N ILE A 14 -11.17 3.89 7.25
CA ILE A 14 -9.84 4.49 7.29
C ILE A 14 -9.23 4.56 5.89
N ALA A 15 -9.35 3.48 5.11
CA ALA A 15 -8.85 3.45 3.72
C ALA A 15 -9.52 4.53 2.88
N ARG A 16 -10.84 4.68 3.00
CA ARG A 16 -11.60 5.73 2.30
C ARG A 16 -11.11 7.12 2.70
N SER A 17 -10.91 7.34 4.00
CA SER A 17 -10.43 8.63 4.51
C SER A 17 -9.05 8.98 3.98
N ILE A 18 -8.15 7.99 3.87
CA ILE A 18 -6.80 8.20 3.32
C ILE A 18 -6.89 8.62 1.85
N ILE A 19 -7.64 7.90 1.04
CA ILE A 19 -7.76 8.22 -0.39
C ILE A 19 -8.38 9.61 -0.58
N GLU A 20 -9.42 9.94 0.18
CA GLU A 20 -10.10 11.24 0.07
C GLU A 20 -9.25 12.39 0.59
N SER A 21 -8.40 12.16 1.60
CA SER A 21 -7.56 13.18 2.21
C SER A 21 -6.35 13.56 1.34
N TYR A 22 -5.93 12.67 0.45
CA TYR A 22 -4.77 12.88 -0.41
C TYR A 22 -5.13 12.66 -1.89
N PRO A 23 -6.03 13.49 -2.45
CA PRO A 23 -6.58 13.24 -3.80
C PRO A 23 -5.55 13.35 -4.91
N GLU A 24 -4.46 14.09 -4.68
CA GLU A 24 -3.40 14.27 -5.70
C GLU A 24 -2.29 13.23 -5.58
N SER A 25 -2.27 12.44 -4.50
CA SER A 25 -1.21 11.47 -4.26
C SER A 25 -1.55 10.14 -4.92
N ARG A 26 -0.51 9.46 -5.42
CA ARG A 26 -0.65 8.18 -6.11
C ARG A 26 0.24 7.09 -5.55
N VAL A 27 1.29 7.45 -4.81
CA VAL A 27 2.24 6.50 -4.27
C VAL A 27 2.12 6.47 -2.75
N PHE A 28 1.81 5.29 -2.22
CA PHE A 28 1.53 5.06 -0.80
C PHE A 28 2.38 3.90 -0.28
N PRO A 29 3.60 4.19 0.20
CA PRO A 29 4.38 3.15 0.88
C PRO A 29 3.77 2.84 2.24
N ILE A 30 3.67 1.55 2.56
CA ILE A 30 3.00 1.05 3.77
C ILE A 30 4.03 0.36 4.65
N TYR A 31 4.25 0.93 5.83
CA TYR A 31 5.20 0.45 6.83
C TYR A 31 4.46 -0.25 7.96
N GLY A 32 4.97 -1.36 8.40
CA GLY A 32 4.41 -2.09 9.53
C GLY A 32 5.08 -3.45 9.67
N GLU A 33 5.07 -3.99 10.86
CA GLU A 33 5.63 -5.30 11.12
C GLU A 33 4.76 -6.41 10.52
N MET A 34 5.33 -7.62 10.44
CA MET A 34 4.61 -8.79 9.99
C MET A 34 3.34 -8.98 10.86
N GLY A 35 2.21 -9.18 10.20
CA GLY A 35 0.94 -9.36 10.91
C GLY A 35 0.25 -8.07 11.33
N ALA A 36 0.80 -6.90 11.03
CA ALA A 36 0.16 -5.62 11.39
C ALA A 36 -1.10 -5.33 10.58
N GLY A 37 -1.30 -6.00 9.44
CA GLY A 37 -2.48 -5.80 8.61
C GLY A 37 -2.23 -4.98 7.34
N LYS A 38 -0.98 -4.92 6.87
CA LYS A 38 -0.62 -4.19 5.66
C LYS A 38 -1.41 -4.65 4.43
N THR A 39 -1.47 -5.97 4.23
CA THR A 39 -2.21 -6.54 3.10
C THR A 39 -3.71 -6.30 3.23
N THR A 40 -4.25 -6.40 4.45
CA THR A 40 -5.66 -6.12 4.71
C THR A 40 -5.99 -4.66 4.39
N LEU A 41 -5.14 -3.74 4.82
CA LEU A 41 -5.31 -2.32 4.49
C LEU A 41 -5.22 -2.08 2.98
N THR A 42 -4.27 -2.73 2.31
CA THR A 42 -4.14 -2.62 0.85
C THR A 42 -5.40 -3.10 0.14
N LYS A 43 -6.00 -4.19 0.59
CA LYS A 43 -7.27 -4.68 0.04
C LYS A 43 -8.37 -3.64 0.19
N GLU A 44 -8.46 -2.99 1.34
CA GLU A 44 -9.47 -1.96 1.57
C GLU A 44 -9.22 -0.70 0.73
N LEU A 45 -7.96 -0.31 0.57
CA LEU A 45 -7.59 0.80 -0.33
C LEU A 45 -8.00 0.48 -1.77
N CYS A 46 -7.73 -0.75 -2.22
CA CYS A 46 -8.15 -1.19 -3.56
C CYS A 46 -9.67 -1.23 -3.71
N ASN A 47 -10.39 -1.62 -2.67
CA ASN A 47 -11.86 -1.62 -2.69
C ASN A 47 -12.41 -0.20 -2.84
N VAL A 48 -11.81 0.78 -2.18
CA VAL A 48 -12.19 2.20 -2.32
C VAL A 48 -12.01 2.66 -3.77
N LEU A 49 -10.99 2.14 -4.45
CA LEU A 49 -10.69 2.48 -5.84
C LEU A 49 -11.49 1.63 -6.85
N ASN A 50 -12.39 0.78 -6.37
CA ASN A 50 -13.24 -0.08 -7.20
C ASN A 50 -12.44 -1.08 -8.06
N VAL A 51 -11.38 -1.65 -7.49
CA VAL A 51 -10.65 -2.76 -8.11
C VAL A 51 -11.59 -3.96 -8.25
N ILE A 52 -11.64 -4.54 -9.44
CA ILE A 52 -12.51 -5.68 -9.74
C ILE A 52 -11.81 -7.04 -9.58
N ASP A 53 -10.47 -7.04 -9.49
CA ASP A 53 -9.67 -8.24 -9.29
C ASP A 53 -9.63 -8.64 -7.81
N ILE A 54 -9.28 -9.91 -7.56
CA ILE A 54 -9.01 -10.38 -6.20
C ILE A 54 -7.65 -9.87 -5.76
N VAL A 55 -7.61 -9.10 -4.67
CA VAL A 55 -6.38 -8.51 -4.15
C VAL A 55 -5.74 -9.48 -3.14
N ASN A 56 -4.52 -9.92 -3.44
CA ASN A 56 -3.72 -10.76 -2.57
C ASN A 56 -2.29 -10.25 -2.56
N SER A 57 -1.52 -10.59 -1.52
CA SER A 57 -0.08 -10.34 -1.56
C SER A 57 0.54 -11.07 -2.74
N PRO A 58 1.46 -10.43 -3.50
CA PRO A 58 2.18 -11.11 -4.56
C PRO A 58 2.92 -12.34 -4.01
N THR A 59 2.70 -13.50 -4.62
CA THR A 59 3.30 -14.75 -4.15
C THR A 59 4.62 -15.05 -4.87
N PHE A 60 4.64 -14.87 -6.18
CA PHE A 60 5.79 -15.18 -7.03
C PHE A 60 6.36 -13.96 -7.75
N ALA A 61 5.61 -12.87 -7.76
CA ALA A 61 6.01 -11.62 -8.38
C ALA A 61 6.19 -10.54 -7.31
N ILE A 62 7.00 -9.55 -7.60
CA ILE A 62 7.19 -8.39 -6.72
C ILE A 62 6.03 -7.41 -6.89
N ILE A 63 5.47 -7.34 -8.10
CA ILE A 63 4.40 -6.39 -8.47
C ILE A 63 3.20 -7.15 -9.01
N ASN A 64 2.01 -6.86 -8.48
CA ASN A 64 0.74 -7.24 -9.07
C ASN A 64 0.07 -6.01 -9.67
N GLU A 65 -0.53 -6.17 -10.84
CA GLU A 65 -1.38 -5.16 -11.44
C GLU A 65 -2.83 -5.58 -11.29
N TYR A 66 -3.64 -4.67 -10.76
CA TYR A 66 -5.09 -4.84 -10.65
C TYR A 66 -5.80 -3.82 -11.53
N ILE A 67 -6.98 -4.16 -12.02
CA ILE A 67 -7.77 -3.28 -12.88
C ILE A 67 -9.01 -2.82 -12.11
N THR A 68 -9.31 -1.52 -12.20
CA THR A 68 -10.52 -0.94 -11.62
C THR A 68 -11.72 -1.07 -12.57
N ASP A 69 -12.91 -0.74 -12.08
CA ASP A 69 -14.13 -0.71 -12.88
C ASP A 69 -14.09 0.33 -14.01
N LYS A 70 -13.16 1.30 -13.94
CA LYS A 70 -12.92 2.30 -14.98
C LYS A 70 -11.77 1.91 -15.91
N ASN A 71 -11.32 0.65 -15.84
CA ASN A 71 -10.19 0.13 -16.61
C ASN A 71 -8.87 0.86 -16.35
N GLU A 72 -8.67 1.34 -15.12
CA GLU A 72 -7.42 1.94 -14.67
C GLU A 72 -6.59 0.91 -13.91
N SER A 73 -5.26 1.03 -13.98
CA SER A 73 -4.35 0.12 -13.29
C SER A 73 -4.05 0.61 -11.88
N VAL A 74 -3.97 -0.35 -10.93
CA VAL A 74 -3.48 -0.16 -9.57
C VAL A 74 -2.36 -1.16 -9.36
N TYR A 75 -1.20 -0.70 -8.90
CA TYR A 75 -0.03 -1.54 -8.70
C TYR A 75 0.16 -1.82 -7.21
N HIS A 76 0.35 -3.09 -6.89
CA HIS A 76 0.59 -3.57 -5.53
C HIS A 76 1.96 -4.23 -5.48
N PHE A 77 2.88 -3.62 -4.73
CA PHE A 77 4.25 -4.07 -4.58
C PHE A 77 4.40 -4.78 -3.24
N ASP A 78 5.12 -5.91 -3.24
CA ASP A 78 5.59 -6.52 -2.02
C ASP A 78 7.11 -6.67 -2.13
N CYS A 79 7.83 -5.81 -1.44
CA CYS A 79 9.28 -5.74 -1.50
C CYS A 79 9.98 -6.61 -0.44
N TYR A 80 9.23 -7.37 0.33
CA TYR A 80 9.79 -8.21 1.40
C TYR A 80 10.83 -9.21 0.89
N ARG A 81 10.61 -9.75 -0.31
CA ARG A 81 11.48 -10.78 -0.90
C ARG A 81 12.63 -10.23 -1.72
N LEU A 82 12.71 -8.92 -1.89
CA LEU A 82 13.83 -8.32 -2.60
C LEU A 82 15.11 -8.52 -1.81
N LYS A 83 16.13 -9.06 -2.48
CA LYS A 83 17.45 -9.24 -1.88
C LYS A 83 18.24 -7.94 -1.86
N ASN A 84 18.05 -7.13 -2.91
CA ASN A 84 18.69 -5.83 -3.04
C ASN A 84 17.85 -4.96 -3.97
N VAL A 85 18.15 -3.66 -4.00
CA VAL A 85 17.41 -2.70 -4.79
C VAL A 85 17.58 -2.92 -6.31
N ASN A 86 18.66 -3.57 -6.74
CA ASN A 86 18.89 -3.81 -8.16
C ASN A 86 17.80 -4.69 -8.78
N GLU A 87 17.27 -5.65 -8.04
CA GLU A 87 16.14 -6.47 -8.51
C GLU A 87 14.93 -5.59 -8.85
N PHE A 88 14.65 -4.58 -8.02
CA PHE A 88 13.57 -3.64 -8.25
C PHE A 88 13.84 -2.75 -9.47
N LEU A 89 15.07 -2.27 -9.60
CA LEU A 89 15.46 -1.44 -10.73
C LEU A 89 15.43 -2.21 -12.05
N ASP A 90 15.83 -3.47 -12.03
CA ASP A 90 15.87 -4.33 -13.21
C ASP A 90 14.49 -4.58 -13.81
N ILE A 91 13.46 -4.62 -12.99
CA ILE A 91 12.06 -4.79 -13.47
C ILE A 91 11.41 -3.46 -13.83
N GLY A 92 12.13 -2.35 -13.79
CA GLY A 92 11.60 -1.03 -14.11
C GLY A 92 10.71 -0.46 -13.01
N GLY A 93 10.98 -0.81 -11.75
CA GLY A 93 10.12 -0.44 -10.61
C GLY A 93 9.89 1.06 -10.48
N CYS A 94 10.90 1.88 -10.78
CA CYS A 94 10.77 3.34 -10.68
C CYS A 94 9.72 3.90 -11.64
N ASP A 95 9.56 3.33 -12.82
CA ASP A 95 8.61 3.80 -13.82
C ASP A 95 7.17 3.71 -13.32
N TYR A 96 6.86 2.71 -12.52
CA TYR A 96 5.53 2.55 -11.92
C TYR A 96 5.19 3.70 -10.99
N PHE A 97 6.16 4.19 -10.21
CA PHE A 97 5.96 5.29 -9.28
C PHE A 97 5.61 6.61 -9.96
N PHE A 98 6.00 6.77 -11.22
CA PHE A 98 5.74 7.98 -12.00
C PHE A 98 4.69 7.77 -13.09
N SER A 99 3.98 6.64 -13.05
CA SER A 99 2.97 6.31 -14.07
C SER A 99 1.67 7.10 -13.97
N GLY A 100 1.43 7.75 -12.82
CA GLY A 100 0.15 8.40 -12.55
C GLY A 100 -0.93 7.47 -12.01
N ASN A 101 -0.63 6.17 -11.90
CA ASN A 101 -1.53 5.18 -11.35
C ASN A 101 -1.25 4.98 -9.85
N TYR A 102 -2.23 4.48 -9.11
CA TYR A 102 -2.04 4.19 -7.69
C TYR A 102 -1.03 3.07 -7.51
N CYS A 103 -0.10 3.28 -6.59
CA CYS A 103 0.91 2.31 -6.19
C CYS A 103 0.87 2.14 -4.68
N PHE A 104 0.61 0.92 -4.21
CA PHE A 104 0.66 0.55 -2.80
C PHE A 104 1.87 -0.36 -2.61
N ILE A 105 2.79 0.00 -1.72
CA ILE A 105 4.07 -0.69 -1.57
C ILE A 105 4.17 -1.23 -0.14
N GLU A 106 4.16 -2.55 0.01
CA GLU A 106 4.44 -3.21 1.29
C GLU A 106 5.95 -3.44 1.41
N TRP A 107 6.47 -3.30 2.62
CA TRP A 107 7.90 -3.41 2.91
C TRP A 107 8.75 -2.48 2.04
N PRO A 108 8.48 -1.16 2.10
CA PRO A 108 9.11 -0.21 1.16
C PRO A 108 10.55 0.16 1.51
N GLN A 109 11.11 -0.32 2.61
CA GLN A 109 12.40 0.12 3.14
C GLN A 109 13.53 0.00 2.10
N ILE A 110 13.54 -1.09 1.34
CA ILE A 110 14.64 -1.33 0.37
C ILE A 110 14.57 -0.39 -0.84
N VAL A 111 13.38 0.16 -1.14
CA VAL A 111 13.17 1.06 -2.29
C VAL A 111 12.96 2.50 -1.85
N GLU A 112 13.17 2.80 -0.58
CA GLU A 112 12.83 4.09 0.02
C GLU A 112 13.50 5.28 -0.68
N ASP A 113 14.75 5.12 -1.12
CA ASP A 113 15.49 6.19 -1.80
C ASP A 113 14.90 6.53 -3.18
N TYR A 114 14.07 5.66 -3.73
CA TYR A 114 13.46 5.83 -5.05
C TYR A 114 12.02 6.31 -5.00
N LEU A 115 11.45 6.46 -3.79
CA LEU A 115 10.08 6.95 -3.63
C LEU A 115 9.98 8.41 -4.04
N PRO A 116 8.88 8.81 -4.72
CA PRO A 116 8.65 10.23 -5.03
C PRO A 116 8.56 11.08 -3.76
N ASP A 117 8.98 12.34 -3.85
CA ASP A 117 8.94 13.27 -2.73
C ASP A 117 7.51 13.53 -2.23
N ASP A 118 6.53 13.42 -3.12
CA ASP A 118 5.12 13.66 -2.81
C ASP A 118 4.37 12.39 -2.38
N CYS A 119 5.07 11.29 -2.12
CA CYS A 119 4.43 10.08 -1.64
C CYS A 119 3.84 10.29 -0.24
N VAL A 120 2.77 9.56 0.05
CA VAL A 120 2.14 9.56 1.37
C VAL A 120 2.49 8.26 2.07
N LYS A 121 3.31 8.36 3.11
CA LYS A 121 3.72 7.19 3.89
C LYS A 121 2.61 6.80 4.85
N ILE A 122 2.29 5.51 4.89
CA ILE A 122 1.29 4.95 5.80
C ILE A 122 2.02 4.04 6.78
N PHE A 123 1.81 4.28 8.07
CA PHE A 123 2.39 3.47 9.15
C PHE A 123 1.25 2.77 9.86
N ILE A 124 1.33 1.44 9.97
CA ILE A 124 0.34 0.65 10.67
C ILE A 124 1.00 -0.14 11.80
N GLU A 125 0.45 0.00 13.00
CA GLU A 125 0.90 -0.70 14.20
C GLU A 125 -0.28 -1.41 14.83
N VAL A 126 -0.04 -2.58 15.42
CA VAL A 126 -1.04 -3.32 16.18
C VAL A 126 -0.56 -3.49 17.61
N ASP A 127 -1.45 -3.24 18.57
CA ASP A 127 -1.19 -3.56 19.98
C ASP A 127 -1.47 -5.06 20.18
N ASP A 128 -0.46 -5.80 20.62
CA ASP A 128 -0.56 -7.26 20.76
C ASP A 128 -1.58 -7.69 21.81
N ASP A 129 -1.79 -6.89 22.85
CA ASP A 129 -2.71 -7.21 23.93
C ASP A 129 -4.17 -6.92 23.57
N THR A 130 -4.42 -5.76 22.97
CA THR A 130 -5.79 -5.30 22.68
C THR A 130 -6.22 -5.54 21.24
N GLN A 131 -5.28 -5.84 20.33
CA GLN A 131 -5.51 -5.97 18.90
C GLN A 131 -6.02 -4.66 18.24
N VAL A 132 -5.83 -3.54 18.91
CA VAL A 132 -6.14 -2.23 18.38
C VAL A 132 -5.04 -1.83 17.39
N ARG A 133 -5.44 -1.37 16.20
CA ARG A 133 -4.51 -0.89 15.18
C ARG A 133 -4.50 0.62 15.15
N THR A 134 -3.30 1.18 15.05
CA THR A 134 -3.10 2.61 14.85
C THR A 134 -2.49 2.83 13.47
N ILE A 135 -3.12 3.67 12.66
CA ILE A 135 -2.67 3.99 11.32
C ILE A 135 -2.33 5.48 11.27
N LYS A 136 -1.12 5.80 10.84
CA LYS A 136 -0.66 7.19 10.69
C LYS A 136 -0.25 7.44 9.25
N THR A 137 -0.51 8.65 8.78
CA THR A 137 -0.07 9.09 7.44
C THR A 137 0.84 10.31 7.57
N GLU A 138 1.86 10.34 6.72
CA GLU A 138 2.82 11.43 6.65
C GLU A 138 3.09 11.89 5.22
#